data_0c95124676ae36b0b663de67537f5a84
#
_entry.id   0c95124676ae36b0b663de67537f5a84
#
_cell.length_a   1.000
_cell.length_b   1.000
_cell.length_c   1.000
_cell.angle_alpha   90.00
_cell.angle_beta   90.00
_cell.angle_gamma   90.00
#
_symmetry.space_group_name_H-M   'P 1'
#
loop_
_entity.id
_entity.type
_entity.pdbx_description
1 polymer ?
#
loop_
_entity_poly.entity_id
_entity_poly.type
_entity_poly.pdbx_seq_one_letter_code
_entity_poly.pdbx_strand_id
1 'polypeptide(L)'
;MGPQVFVMLGFLGAGKTEFINQVLHDAKFPLGRSLIIQSEFGEEDPYPEACVVDANSPDALDAVFRQYAPENLDTVFVEYNGMWKYAQLKDFWPDSWDVPRRMLFVDSTTVFVYNRNMRELVYDKLVNCDLVVFNRCSEATDIPALHSLVRNVSTSCQIVFEYSDGRRIPDTIQDELPYDLNADEVTVEDDDYAIWLRDLNEHPSLYAGKIFHVKCRRGSGEDKAVLGRHVMYCCAADIAFKGIMCIEGLERIPASQWFTVEAII
;
A
#
# COMPACT_ATOMS: atom_id res chain seq x y z
N MET A 1 8.90 6.37 -23.58
CA MET A 1 8.11 6.60 -22.36
C MET A 1 6.82 5.83 -22.53
N GLY A 2 6.48 4.99 -21.59
CA GLY A 2 5.19 4.31 -21.57
C GLY A 2 4.05 5.27 -21.22
N PRO A 3 2.78 4.81 -21.25
CA PRO A 3 1.64 5.60 -20.84
C PRO A 3 1.70 5.91 -19.33
N GLN A 4 1.08 7.00 -18.91
CA GLN A 4 0.78 7.19 -17.49
C GLN A 4 -0.29 6.17 -17.07
N VAL A 5 0.00 5.36 -16.06
CA VAL A 5 -0.93 4.32 -15.63
C VAL A 5 -1.41 4.59 -14.21
N PHE A 6 -2.75 4.52 -14.05
CA PHE A 6 -3.44 4.65 -12.78
C PHE A 6 -4.19 3.36 -12.48
N VAL A 7 -3.88 2.72 -11.35
CA VAL A 7 -4.60 1.54 -10.87
C VAL A 7 -5.52 1.96 -9.74
N MET A 8 -6.82 1.83 -9.99
CA MET A 8 -7.88 2.12 -9.03
C MET A 8 -8.19 0.87 -8.23
N LEU A 9 -7.75 0.82 -6.98
CA LEU A 9 -8.03 -0.25 -6.03
C LEU A 9 -9.27 0.12 -5.20
N GLY A 10 -9.93 -0.87 -4.65
CA GLY A 10 -11.09 -0.68 -3.79
C GLY A 10 -12.22 -1.67 -4.08
N PHE A 11 -13.10 -1.87 -3.13
CA PHE A 11 -14.25 -2.76 -3.31
C PHE A 11 -15.30 -2.17 -4.25
N LEU A 12 -16.22 -3.00 -4.69
CA LEU A 12 -17.36 -2.55 -5.52
C LEU A 12 -18.13 -1.44 -4.81
N GLY A 13 -18.52 -0.41 -5.56
CA GLY A 13 -19.21 0.77 -5.01
C GLY A 13 -18.33 1.75 -4.21
N ALA A 14 -17.01 1.56 -4.19
CA ALA A 14 -16.09 2.46 -3.49
C ALA A 14 -15.81 3.80 -4.22
N GLY A 15 -16.44 4.07 -5.37
CA GLY A 15 -16.31 5.34 -6.10
C GLY A 15 -15.16 5.38 -7.12
N LYS A 16 -14.63 4.24 -7.56
CA LYS A 16 -13.55 4.17 -8.57
C LYS A 16 -13.98 4.77 -9.91
N THR A 17 -15.11 4.30 -10.46
CA THR A 17 -15.67 4.77 -11.73
C THR A 17 -16.03 6.25 -11.68
N GLU A 18 -16.64 6.70 -10.58
CA GLU A 18 -16.97 8.10 -10.35
C GLU A 18 -15.72 8.99 -10.43
N PHE A 19 -14.63 8.58 -9.78
CA PHE A 19 -13.37 9.32 -9.81
C PHE A 19 -12.78 9.37 -11.24
N ILE A 20 -12.77 8.26 -11.97
CA ILE A 20 -12.31 8.24 -13.37
C ILE A 20 -13.12 9.21 -14.20
N ASN A 21 -14.45 9.18 -14.09
CA ASN A 21 -15.33 10.08 -14.79
C ASN A 21 -15.06 11.56 -14.44
N GLN A 22 -14.83 11.89 -13.17
CA GLN A 22 -14.46 13.25 -12.74
C GLN A 22 -13.15 13.71 -13.40
N VAL A 23 -12.13 12.84 -13.45
CA VAL A 23 -10.84 13.15 -14.09
C VAL A 23 -11.00 13.39 -15.58
N LEU A 24 -11.79 12.55 -16.26
CA LEU A 24 -12.02 12.66 -17.71
C LEU A 24 -12.85 13.90 -18.09
N HIS A 25 -13.69 14.40 -17.20
CA HIS A 25 -14.42 15.66 -17.37
C HIS A 25 -13.60 16.91 -17.04
N ASP A 26 -12.43 16.77 -16.38
CA ASP A 26 -11.58 17.91 -16.10
C ASP A 26 -10.91 18.40 -17.37
N ALA A 27 -11.25 19.62 -17.82
CA ALA A 27 -10.68 20.22 -19.02
C ALA A 27 -9.14 20.38 -18.99
N LYS A 28 -8.52 20.25 -17.81
CA LYS A 28 -7.08 20.25 -17.64
C LYS A 28 -6.44 18.90 -17.89
N PHE A 29 -7.23 17.82 -17.89
CA PHE A 29 -6.72 16.49 -18.14
C PHE A 29 -6.70 16.26 -19.67
N PRO A 30 -5.52 16.02 -20.27
CA PRO A 30 -5.45 15.72 -21.68
C PRO A 30 -6.07 14.34 -21.93
N LEU A 31 -7.26 14.29 -22.50
CA LEU A 31 -7.94 13.04 -22.84
C LEU A 31 -7.09 12.13 -23.76
N GLY A 32 -6.29 12.70 -24.66
CA GLY A 32 -5.35 11.96 -25.51
C GLY A 32 -5.88 10.62 -25.99
N ARG A 33 -4.99 9.64 -26.12
CA ARG A 33 -5.33 8.23 -26.34
C ARG A 33 -5.43 7.54 -25.00
N SER A 34 -6.57 7.67 -24.33
CA SER A 34 -6.85 7.07 -23.03
C SER A 34 -7.52 5.71 -23.18
N LEU A 35 -7.09 4.74 -22.36
CA LEU A 35 -7.69 3.42 -22.23
C LEU A 35 -8.22 3.25 -20.82
N ILE A 36 -9.46 2.78 -20.68
CA ILE A 36 -10.04 2.34 -19.41
C ILE A 36 -10.20 0.83 -19.46
N ILE A 37 -9.59 0.12 -18.51
CA ILE A 37 -9.74 -1.31 -18.34
C ILE A 37 -10.61 -1.53 -17.11
N GLN A 38 -11.80 -2.09 -17.31
CA GLN A 38 -12.80 -2.29 -16.27
C GLN A 38 -12.88 -3.77 -15.88
N SER A 39 -12.62 -4.08 -14.60
CA SER A 39 -12.62 -5.46 -14.11
C SER A 39 -13.82 -5.80 -13.23
N GLU A 40 -14.70 -4.84 -12.98
CA GLU A 40 -15.97 -5.04 -12.28
C GLU A 40 -17.01 -4.03 -12.77
N PHE A 41 -18.29 -4.46 -12.75
CA PHE A 41 -19.39 -3.64 -13.20
C PHE A 41 -20.07 -3.03 -11.97
N GLY A 42 -19.99 -1.69 -11.85
CA GLY A 42 -20.70 -0.90 -10.86
C GLY A 42 -22.06 -0.42 -11.38
N GLU A 43 -22.66 0.54 -10.65
CA GLU A 43 -23.90 1.20 -11.04
C GLU A 43 -23.65 2.30 -12.09
N GLU A 44 -22.42 2.82 -12.17
CA GLU A 44 -22.04 3.88 -13.09
C GLU A 44 -21.22 3.34 -14.26
N ASP A 45 -21.55 3.75 -15.46
CA ASP A 45 -20.79 3.46 -16.65
C ASP A 45 -19.58 4.43 -16.78
N PRO A 46 -18.45 3.97 -17.30
CA PRO A 46 -17.33 4.83 -17.66
C PRO A 46 -17.71 5.86 -18.72
N TYR A 47 -16.90 6.92 -18.80
CA TYR A 47 -17.12 8.03 -19.73
C TYR A 47 -17.23 7.54 -21.19
N PRO A 48 -18.33 7.87 -21.93
CA PRO A 48 -18.64 7.25 -23.20
C PRO A 48 -17.66 7.61 -24.34
N GLU A 49 -16.86 8.67 -24.20
CA GLU A 49 -15.88 9.08 -25.20
C GLU A 49 -14.52 8.39 -25.04
N ALA A 50 -14.33 7.62 -23.96
CA ALA A 50 -13.10 6.86 -23.71
C ALA A 50 -13.17 5.47 -24.35
N CYS A 51 -12.00 4.91 -24.70
CA CYS A 51 -11.89 3.50 -25.04
C CYS A 51 -12.02 2.66 -23.77
N VAL A 52 -13.13 1.96 -23.61
CA VAL A 52 -13.42 1.09 -22.47
C VAL A 52 -13.30 -0.35 -22.91
N VAL A 53 -12.57 -1.16 -22.13
CA VAL A 53 -12.41 -2.58 -22.35
C VAL A 53 -12.67 -3.37 -21.08
N ASP A 54 -13.53 -4.37 -21.16
CA ASP A 54 -13.87 -5.23 -20.03
C ASP A 54 -12.85 -6.33 -19.82
N ALA A 55 -12.46 -6.57 -18.58
CA ALA A 55 -11.54 -7.61 -18.17
C ALA A 55 -12.04 -8.26 -16.88
N ASN A 56 -13.05 -9.10 -16.97
CA ASN A 56 -13.78 -9.68 -15.83
C ASN A 56 -13.10 -10.91 -15.17
N SER A 57 -11.89 -11.24 -15.58
CA SER A 57 -11.05 -12.27 -14.96
C SER A 57 -9.57 -11.89 -15.07
N PRO A 58 -8.68 -12.46 -14.22
CA PRO A 58 -7.23 -12.24 -14.35
C PRO A 58 -6.69 -12.60 -15.73
N ASP A 59 -7.14 -13.70 -16.33
CA ASP A 59 -6.71 -14.11 -17.68
C ASP A 59 -7.18 -13.11 -18.75
N ALA A 60 -8.40 -12.57 -18.61
CA ALA A 60 -8.90 -11.53 -19.52
C ALA A 60 -8.08 -10.23 -19.38
N LEU A 61 -7.68 -9.89 -18.15
CA LEU A 61 -6.83 -8.73 -17.88
C LEU A 61 -5.44 -8.89 -18.52
N ASP A 62 -4.81 -10.06 -18.40
CA ASP A 62 -3.55 -10.37 -19.08
C ASP A 62 -3.68 -10.25 -20.61
N ALA A 63 -4.77 -10.80 -21.18
CA ALA A 63 -5.04 -10.69 -22.62
C ALA A 63 -5.19 -9.23 -23.08
N VAL A 64 -5.90 -8.40 -22.30
CA VAL A 64 -6.04 -6.96 -22.58
C VAL A 64 -4.69 -6.26 -22.51
N PHE A 65 -3.88 -6.52 -21.48
CA PHE A 65 -2.54 -5.94 -21.37
C PHE A 65 -1.67 -6.30 -22.57
N ARG A 66 -1.63 -7.55 -22.99
CA ARG A 66 -0.87 -7.98 -24.19
C ARG A 66 -1.36 -7.31 -25.46
N GLN A 67 -2.67 -7.12 -25.61
CA GLN A 67 -3.26 -6.48 -26.77
C GLN A 67 -2.87 -5.00 -26.85
N TYR A 68 -2.92 -4.27 -25.72
CA TYR A 68 -2.75 -2.83 -25.71
C TYR A 68 -1.34 -2.36 -25.34
N ALA A 69 -0.47 -3.25 -24.83
CA ALA A 69 0.92 -2.91 -24.49
C ALA A 69 1.73 -2.30 -25.66
N PRO A 70 1.56 -2.76 -26.93
CA PRO A 70 2.25 -2.16 -28.07
C PRO A 70 1.61 -0.87 -28.58
N GLU A 71 0.40 -0.52 -28.11
CA GLU A 71 -0.32 0.67 -28.56
C GLU A 71 0.32 1.95 -27.98
N ASN A 72 0.31 2.99 -28.78
CA ASN A 72 0.82 4.28 -28.36
C ASN A 72 -0.26 5.03 -27.56
N LEU A 73 -0.42 4.68 -26.29
CA LEU A 73 -1.36 5.29 -25.34
C LEU A 73 -0.69 6.42 -24.55
N ASP A 74 -1.47 7.43 -24.18
CA ASP A 74 -1.03 8.52 -23.31
C ASP A 74 -1.36 8.22 -21.85
N THR A 75 -2.55 7.64 -21.60
CA THR A 75 -3.03 7.31 -20.25
C THR A 75 -3.79 6.00 -20.21
N VAL A 76 -3.60 5.23 -19.15
CA VAL A 76 -4.35 4.01 -18.88
C VAL A 76 -4.91 4.06 -17.46
N PHE A 77 -6.22 3.85 -17.34
CA PHE A 77 -6.89 3.62 -16.08
C PHE A 77 -7.23 2.13 -15.95
N VAL A 78 -6.81 1.50 -14.87
CA VAL A 78 -7.17 0.12 -14.56
C VAL A 78 -8.10 0.14 -13.35
N GLU A 79 -9.40 -0.03 -13.58
CA GLU A 79 -10.38 -0.23 -12.52
C GLU A 79 -10.30 -1.69 -12.06
N TYR A 80 -9.45 -1.92 -11.04
CA TYR A 80 -9.10 -3.26 -10.60
C TYR A 80 -10.16 -3.87 -9.69
N ASN A 81 -10.48 -5.14 -9.90
CA ASN A 81 -11.49 -5.84 -9.13
C ASN A 81 -11.14 -5.91 -7.64
N GLY A 82 -12.06 -5.48 -6.80
CA GLY A 82 -11.88 -5.40 -5.36
C GLY A 82 -11.66 -6.73 -4.66
N MET A 83 -12.05 -7.84 -5.27
CA MET A 83 -11.89 -9.19 -4.72
C MET A 83 -10.57 -9.86 -5.13
N TRP A 84 -9.82 -9.28 -6.06
CA TRP A 84 -8.54 -9.84 -6.51
C TRP A 84 -7.38 -9.30 -5.67
N LYS A 85 -6.34 -10.14 -5.47
CA LYS A 85 -5.09 -9.73 -4.82
C LYS A 85 -4.21 -8.97 -5.81
N TYR A 86 -3.53 -7.93 -5.33
CA TYR A 86 -2.67 -7.10 -6.16
C TYR A 86 -1.48 -7.87 -6.78
N ALA A 87 -1.03 -8.95 -6.14
CA ALA A 87 0.03 -9.80 -6.69
C ALA A 87 -0.30 -10.32 -8.09
N GLN A 88 -1.56 -10.66 -8.37
CA GLN A 88 -2.00 -11.12 -9.69
C GLN A 88 -1.81 -10.04 -10.78
N LEU A 89 -1.98 -8.76 -10.43
CA LEU A 89 -1.74 -7.67 -11.36
C LEU A 89 -0.26 -7.54 -11.73
N LYS A 90 0.63 -7.75 -10.76
CA LYS A 90 2.08 -7.67 -10.98
C LYS A 90 2.58 -8.73 -11.96
N ASP A 91 1.99 -9.91 -11.94
CA ASP A 91 2.39 -11.03 -12.79
C ASP A 91 2.10 -10.77 -14.28
N PHE A 92 1.15 -9.88 -14.59
CA PHE A 92 0.73 -9.55 -15.95
C PHE A 92 1.19 -8.18 -16.44
N TRP A 93 1.91 -7.41 -15.59
CA TRP A 93 2.27 -6.03 -15.89
C TRP A 93 3.18 -5.94 -17.13
N PRO A 94 2.81 -5.13 -18.15
CA PRO A 94 3.64 -4.99 -19.34
C PRO A 94 4.95 -4.24 -19.06
N ASP A 95 6.07 -4.78 -19.50
CA ASP A 95 7.40 -4.14 -19.36
C ASP A 95 7.49 -2.77 -20.05
N SER A 96 6.65 -2.54 -21.06
CA SER A 96 6.60 -1.29 -21.83
C SER A 96 5.85 -0.16 -21.15
N TRP A 97 5.11 -0.46 -20.08
CA TRP A 97 4.34 0.54 -19.34
C TRP A 97 5.12 1.07 -18.14
N ASP A 98 4.89 2.34 -17.82
CA ASP A 98 5.49 2.95 -16.64
C ASP A 98 4.94 2.30 -15.34
N VAL A 99 5.66 2.47 -14.23
CA VAL A 99 5.22 2.01 -12.91
C VAL A 99 3.88 2.69 -12.57
N PRO A 100 2.83 1.93 -12.22
CA PRO A 100 1.52 2.50 -11.99
C PRO A 100 1.47 3.36 -10.72
N ARG A 101 0.65 4.40 -10.76
CA ARG A 101 0.17 5.09 -9.56
C ARG A 101 -1.04 4.34 -9.02
N ARG A 102 -0.97 3.86 -7.80
CA ARG A 102 -1.96 2.99 -7.17
C ARG A 102 -2.79 3.79 -6.18
N MET A 103 -4.06 3.95 -6.49
CA MET A 103 -5.01 4.73 -5.70
C MET A 103 -6.05 3.79 -5.12
N LEU A 104 -6.19 3.78 -3.80
CA LEU A 104 -7.19 2.97 -3.10
C LEU A 104 -8.38 3.85 -2.70
N PHE A 105 -9.56 3.52 -3.22
CA PHE A 105 -10.82 4.16 -2.85
C PHE A 105 -11.53 3.36 -1.78
N VAL A 106 -11.94 4.03 -0.71
CA VAL A 106 -12.51 3.40 0.48
C VAL A 106 -13.71 4.21 0.97
N ASP A 107 -14.84 3.56 1.06
CA ASP A 107 -16.01 4.13 1.72
C ASP A 107 -15.78 4.17 3.24
N SER A 108 -15.67 5.39 3.79
CA SER A 108 -15.40 5.62 5.21
C SER A 108 -16.46 5.04 6.15
N THR A 109 -17.68 4.84 5.64
CA THR A 109 -18.81 4.32 6.43
C THR A 109 -18.81 2.81 6.57
N THR A 110 -18.14 2.09 5.66
CA THR A 110 -18.17 0.62 5.59
C THR A 110 -16.81 -0.05 5.82
N VAL A 111 -15.72 0.69 5.79
CA VAL A 111 -14.35 0.15 5.83
C VAL A 111 -14.09 -0.76 7.04
N PHE A 112 -14.57 -0.40 8.21
CA PHE A 112 -14.35 -1.21 9.41
C PHE A 112 -15.12 -2.54 9.38
N VAL A 113 -16.25 -2.57 8.67
CA VAL A 113 -16.99 -3.83 8.41
C VAL A 113 -16.19 -4.71 7.45
N TYR A 114 -15.68 -4.14 6.37
CA TYR A 114 -14.79 -4.86 5.44
C TYR A 114 -13.51 -5.34 6.13
N ASN A 115 -12.85 -4.48 6.93
CA ASN A 115 -11.64 -4.84 7.65
C ASN A 115 -11.88 -5.97 8.67
N ARG A 116 -13.07 -6.06 9.27
CA ARG A 116 -13.42 -7.15 10.18
C ARG A 116 -13.67 -8.47 9.45
N ASN A 117 -14.31 -8.44 8.29
CA ASN A 117 -14.79 -9.64 7.59
C ASN A 117 -13.83 -10.12 6.47
N MET A 118 -13.07 -9.21 5.86
CA MET A 118 -12.18 -9.47 4.72
C MET A 118 -10.81 -8.81 4.92
N ARG A 119 -10.26 -8.95 6.12
CA ARG A 119 -9.04 -8.26 6.57
C ARG A 119 -7.86 -8.45 5.61
N GLU A 120 -7.68 -9.66 5.11
CA GLU A 120 -6.61 -9.98 4.17
C GLU A 120 -6.69 -9.15 2.88
N LEU A 121 -7.89 -8.96 2.33
CA LEU A 121 -8.09 -8.14 1.12
C LEU A 121 -7.92 -6.65 1.38
N VAL A 122 -8.37 -6.17 2.55
CA VAL A 122 -8.14 -4.77 2.96
C VAL A 122 -6.65 -4.51 3.11
N TYR A 123 -5.94 -5.41 3.81
CA TYR A 123 -4.49 -5.32 3.99
C TYR A 123 -3.73 -5.35 2.65
N ASP A 124 -4.06 -6.31 1.76
CA ASP A 124 -3.45 -6.41 0.42
C ASP A 124 -3.54 -5.10 -0.35
N LYS A 125 -4.68 -4.42 -0.27
CA LYS A 125 -4.87 -3.13 -0.94
C LYS A 125 -4.09 -2.00 -0.28
N LEU A 126 -4.10 -1.93 1.06
CA LEU A 126 -3.41 -0.89 1.82
C LEU A 126 -1.89 -0.97 1.64
N VAL A 127 -1.30 -2.18 1.65
CA VAL A 127 0.16 -2.35 1.49
C VAL A 127 0.63 -2.05 0.06
N ASN A 128 -0.28 -2.10 -0.90
CA ASN A 128 0.04 -1.92 -2.32
C ASN A 128 -0.45 -0.58 -2.90
N CYS A 129 -0.93 0.37 -2.10
CA CYS A 129 -1.36 1.67 -2.61
C CYS A 129 -0.36 2.78 -2.29
N ASP A 130 -0.36 3.83 -3.13
CA ASP A 130 0.44 5.03 -2.94
C ASP A 130 -0.41 6.16 -2.32
N LEU A 131 -1.73 6.10 -2.54
CA LEU A 131 -2.71 7.04 -2.03
C LEU A 131 -3.99 6.30 -1.62
N VAL A 132 -4.48 6.57 -0.42
CA VAL A 132 -5.83 6.19 0.01
C VAL A 132 -6.75 7.39 -0.03
N VAL A 133 -7.91 7.24 -0.64
CA VAL A 133 -9.00 8.23 -0.62
C VAL A 133 -10.15 7.63 0.18
N PHE A 134 -10.36 8.12 1.40
CA PHE A 134 -11.56 7.84 2.16
C PHE A 134 -12.67 8.78 1.73
N ASN A 135 -13.63 8.27 0.98
CA ASN A 135 -14.76 9.07 0.55
C ASN A 135 -15.97 8.96 1.49
N ARG A 136 -17.02 9.73 1.19
CA ARG A 136 -18.27 9.81 1.99
C ARG A 136 -18.03 10.16 3.45
N CYS A 137 -16.95 10.91 3.73
CA CYS A 137 -16.69 11.42 5.06
C CYS A 137 -17.74 12.47 5.47
N SER A 138 -17.99 12.55 6.77
CA SER A 138 -18.85 13.52 7.41
C SER A 138 -18.18 14.04 8.69
N GLU A 139 -18.79 15.01 9.36
CA GLU A 139 -18.30 15.50 10.65
C GLU A 139 -18.34 14.43 11.77
N ALA A 140 -19.09 13.33 11.55
CA ALA A 140 -19.15 12.20 12.48
C ALA A 140 -18.12 11.10 12.16
N THR A 141 -17.32 11.25 11.09
CA THR A 141 -16.31 10.25 10.69
C THR A 141 -15.15 10.26 11.68
N ASP A 142 -14.78 9.08 12.17
CA ASP A 142 -13.62 8.91 13.06
C ASP A 142 -12.32 8.94 12.25
N ILE A 143 -11.85 10.16 11.96
CA ILE A 143 -10.62 10.42 11.20
C ILE A 143 -9.40 9.76 11.84
N PRO A 144 -9.16 9.84 13.17
CA PRO A 144 -8.06 9.15 13.83
C PRO A 144 -8.07 7.63 13.63
N ALA A 145 -9.24 6.99 13.65
CA ALA A 145 -9.34 5.55 13.41
C ALA A 145 -9.03 5.18 11.95
N LEU A 146 -9.45 5.98 10.97
CA LEU A 146 -9.12 5.79 9.55
C LEU A 146 -7.62 5.99 9.31
N HIS A 147 -7.02 7.04 9.89
CA HIS A 147 -5.59 7.28 9.87
C HIS A 147 -4.83 6.06 10.42
N SER A 148 -5.16 5.60 11.62
CA SER A 148 -4.53 4.45 12.26
C SER A 148 -4.67 3.17 11.44
N LEU A 149 -5.80 2.96 10.74
CA LEU A 149 -5.99 1.80 9.86
C LEU A 149 -4.93 1.77 8.76
N VAL A 150 -4.59 2.90 8.17
CA VAL A 150 -3.56 3.00 7.12
C VAL A 150 -2.17 2.92 7.72
N ARG A 151 -1.90 3.70 8.78
CA ARG A 151 -0.58 3.79 9.41
C ARG A 151 -0.11 2.47 10.05
N ASN A 152 -1.04 1.62 10.48
CA ASN A 152 -0.70 0.26 10.90
C ASN A 152 -0.14 -0.62 9.76
N VAL A 153 -0.29 -0.21 8.50
CA VAL A 153 0.14 -0.97 7.32
C VAL A 153 1.24 -0.25 6.55
N SER A 154 1.14 1.07 6.38
CA SER A 154 2.08 1.89 5.61
C SER A 154 2.21 3.28 6.23
N THR A 155 3.45 3.71 6.47
CA THR A 155 3.76 5.08 6.94
C THR A 155 3.89 6.07 5.79
N SER A 156 4.25 5.59 4.60
CA SER A 156 4.51 6.43 3.41
C SER A 156 3.28 6.69 2.54
N CYS A 157 2.22 5.87 2.67
CA CYS A 157 1.00 6.05 1.89
C CYS A 157 0.33 7.39 2.20
N GLN A 158 0.00 8.15 1.15
CA GLN A 158 -0.76 9.39 1.30
C GLN A 158 -2.21 9.09 1.66
N ILE A 159 -2.82 9.92 2.50
CA ILE A 159 -4.23 9.78 2.89
C ILE A 159 -4.97 11.07 2.57
N VAL A 160 -6.14 10.95 1.96
CA VAL A 160 -7.06 12.05 1.67
C VAL A 160 -8.45 11.67 2.15
N PHE A 161 -9.11 12.58 2.84
CA PHE A 161 -10.51 12.46 3.26
C PHE A 161 -11.39 13.31 2.35
N GLU A 162 -12.29 12.66 1.62
CA GLU A 162 -13.28 13.32 0.76
C GLU A 162 -14.63 13.34 1.45
N TYR A 163 -15.11 14.53 1.71
CA TYR A 163 -16.39 14.75 2.39
C TYR A 163 -17.55 14.77 1.38
N SER A 164 -18.74 14.45 1.88
CA SER A 164 -19.97 14.43 1.06
C SER A 164 -20.35 15.79 0.47
N ASP A 165 -19.77 16.88 0.95
CA ASP A 165 -19.94 18.23 0.40
C ASP A 165 -18.87 18.58 -0.68
N GLY A 166 -18.02 17.64 -1.06
CA GLY A 166 -16.98 17.80 -2.07
C GLY A 166 -15.64 18.34 -1.55
N ARG A 167 -15.52 18.65 -0.26
CA ARG A 167 -14.22 19.02 0.33
C ARG A 167 -13.28 17.83 0.32
N ARG A 168 -12.01 18.06 -0.08
CA ARG A 168 -10.92 17.08 0.00
C ARG A 168 -9.85 17.61 0.95
N ILE A 169 -9.64 16.91 2.04
CA ILE A 169 -8.71 17.31 3.11
C ILE A 169 -7.60 16.24 3.20
N PRO A 170 -6.34 16.62 2.96
CA PRO A 170 -5.24 15.69 3.20
C PRO A 170 -5.10 15.40 4.69
N ASP A 171 -4.63 14.20 5.00
CA ASP A 171 -4.30 13.84 6.35
C ASP A 171 -3.13 14.68 6.88
N THR A 172 -3.31 15.25 8.07
CA THR A 172 -2.31 16.06 8.76
C THR A 172 -1.93 15.51 10.13
N ILE A 173 -2.46 14.34 10.49
CA ILE A 173 -2.11 13.67 11.73
C ILE A 173 -0.65 13.20 11.62
N GLN A 174 0.16 13.56 12.60
CA GLN A 174 1.53 13.12 12.71
C GLN A 174 1.61 11.92 13.64
N ASP A 175 2.21 10.85 13.16
CA ASP A 175 2.55 9.70 13.99
C ASP A 175 3.81 10.04 14.76
N GLU A 176 3.72 10.00 16.09
CA GLU A 176 4.89 10.06 16.95
C GLU A 176 5.49 8.66 17.05
N LEU A 177 6.80 8.55 16.78
CA LEU A 177 7.52 7.32 17.03
C LEU A 177 7.58 7.07 18.53
N PRO A 178 7.45 5.82 19.00
CA PRO A 178 7.49 5.49 20.43
C PRO A 178 8.89 5.63 21.04
N TYR A 179 9.87 6.08 20.28
CA TYR A 179 11.26 6.30 20.67
C TYR A 179 11.79 7.58 20.02
N ASP A 180 12.80 8.19 20.65
CA ASP A 180 13.41 9.43 20.16
C ASP A 180 14.52 9.13 19.12
N LEU A 181 14.23 9.36 17.84
CA LEU A 181 15.21 9.24 16.76
C LEU A 181 16.30 10.32 16.79
N ASN A 182 16.16 11.40 17.59
CA ASN A 182 17.21 12.41 17.70
C ASN A 182 18.32 11.97 18.68
N ALA A 183 18.09 10.96 19.50
CA ALA A 183 19.10 10.39 20.38
C ALA A 183 20.18 9.65 19.55
N ASP A 184 21.42 9.63 20.05
CA ASP A 184 22.53 8.88 19.46
C ASP A 184 22.35 7.38 19.65
N GLU A 185 21.75 6.98 20.77
CA GLU A 185 21.41 5.60 21.12
C GLU A 185 19.92 5.48 21.37
N VAL A 186 19.28 4.51 20.74
CA VAL A 186 17.83 4.27 20.79
C VAL A 186 17.55 2.87 21.31
N THR A 187 16.78 2.76 22.38
CA THR A 187 16.24 1.47 22.85
C THR A 187 14.90 1.22 22.22
N VAL A 188 14.75 0.06 21.58
CA VAL A 188 13.49 -0.40 21.00
C VAL A 188 12.85 -1.42 21.92
N GLU A 189 11.73 -1.05 22.53
CA GLU A 189 11.00 -1.95 23.40
C GLU A 189 10.34 -3.10 22.65
N ASP A 190 9.94 -4.15 23.36
CA ASP A 190 9.39 -5.36 22.74
C ASP A 190 8.14 -5.08 21.90
N ASP A 191 7.27 -4.17 22.37
CA ASP A 191 6.00 -3.81 21.72
C ASP A 191 6.22 -2.87 20.50
N ASP A 192 7.34 -2.15 20.47
CA ASP A 192 7.67 -1.16 19.43
C ASP A 192 8.44 -1.76 18.26
N TYR A 193 8.87 -3.01 18.38
CA TYR A 193 9.72 -3.66 17.38
C TYR A 193 9.14 -3.65 15.96
N ALA A 194 7.84 -3.92 15.82
CA ALA A 194 7.19 -3.96 14.50
C ALA A 194 7.11 -2.57 13.86
N ILE A 195 6.87 -1.53 14.68
CA ILE A 195 6.83 -0.13 14.26
C ILE A 195 8.24 0.28 13.82
N TRP A 196 9.24 0.03 14.67
CA TRP A 196 10.63 0.33 14.38
C TRP A 196 11.12 -0.31 13.07
N LEU A 197 10.89 -1.60 12.90
CA LEU A 197 11.40 -2.33 11.72
C LEU A 197 10.71 -1.84 10.43
N ARG A 198 9.43 -1.51 10.50
CA ARG A 198 8.70 -0.95 9.36
C ARG A 198 9.23 0.42 8.98
N ASP A 199 9.32 1.33 9.96
CA ASP A 199 9.78 2.70 9.72
C ASP A 199 11.24 2.73 9.23
N LEU A 200 12.10 1.87 9.78
CA LEU A 200 13.47 1.68 9.29
C LEU A 200 13.51 1.27 7.81
N ASN A 201 12.64 0.36 7.38
CA ASN A 201 12.60 -0.09 5.98
C ASN A 201 12.04 1.00 5.03
N GLU A 202 11.12 1.82 5.51
CA GLU A 202 10.52 2.90 4.71
C GLU A 202 11.41 4.15 4.67
N HIS A 203 12.13 4.44 5.75
CA HIS A 203 12.95 5.66 5.91
C HIS A 203 14.40 5.36 6.36
N PRO A 204 15.16 4.49 5.68
CA PRO A 204 16.47 4.01 6.15
C PRO A 204 17.49 5.14 6.41
N SER A 205 17.39 6.24 5.67
CA SER A 205 18.29 7.38 5.84
C SER A 205 18.18 8.09 7.19
N LEU A 206 17.03 7.99 7.89
CA LEU A 206 16.84 8.58 9.22
C LEU A 206 17.55 7.77 10.32
N TYR A 207 17.86 6.51 10.02
CA TYR A 207 18.45 5.55 10.95
C TYR A 207 19.96 5.39 10.79
N ALA A 208 20.50 5.85 9.66
CA ALA A 208 21.90 5.64 9.31
C ALA A 208 22.86 6.27 10.34
N GLY A 209 23.80 5.45 10.80
CA GLY A 209 24.84 5.85 11.77
C GLY A 209 24.39 5.89 13.23
N LYS A 210 23.17 5.53 13.54
CA LYS A 210 22.64 5.47 14.91
C LYS A 210 22.81 4.10 15.55
N ILE A 211 22.92 4.07 16.86
CA ILE A 211 23.03 2.85 17.66
C ILE A 211 21.65 2.46 18.17
N PHE A 212 21.26 1.22 17.90
CA PHE A 212 20.00 0.65 18.35
C PHE A 212 20.20 -0.52 19.29
N HIS A 213 19.55 -0.47 20.45
CA HIS A 213 19.46 -1.59 21.38
C HIS A 213 18.15 -2.34 21.12
N VAL A 214 18.25 -3.50 20.48
CA VAL A 214 17.08 -4.26 20.01
C VAL A 214 17.16 -5.69 20.51
N LYS A 215 16.10 -6.17 21.14
CA LYS A 215 15.99 -7.57 21.52
C LYS A 215 15.50 -8.39 20.33
N CYS A 216 16.31 -9.34 19.91
CA CYS A 216 16.03 -10.19 18.75
C CYS A 216 16.64 -11.60 18.94
N ARG A 217 16.49 -12.43 17.94
CA ARG A 217 17.17 -13.71 17.80
C ARG A 217 17.73 -13.85 16.40
N ARG A 218 18.68 -14.74 16.22
CA ARG A 218 19.21 -15.08 14.92
C ARG A 218 18.23 -15.97 14.16
N GLY A 219 18.02 -15.69 12.89
CA GLY A 219 17.22 -16.52 11.99
C GLY A 219 17.85 -17.89 11.73
N SER A 220 17.14 -18.75 11.05
CA SER A 220 17.56 -20.11 10.70
C SER A 220 17.46 -20.36 9.19
N GLY A 221 18.17 -21.37 8.71
CA GLY A 221 18.14 -21.73 7.28
C GLY A 221 18.68 -20.60 6.40
N GLU A 222 17.87 -20.14 5.46
CA GLU A 222 18.23 -19.05 4.55
C GLU A 222 18.36 -17.71 5.28
N ASP A 223 17.59 -17.50 6.36
CA ASP A 223 17.60 -16.28 7.17
C ASP A 223 18.72 -16.23 8.22
N LYS A 224 19.68 -17.14 8.19
CA LYS A 224 20.74 -17.25 9.23
C LYS A 224 21.58 -15.99 9.46
N ALA A 225 21.59 -15.06 8.50
CA ALA A 225 22.25 -13.77 8.59
C ALA A 225 21.31 -12.65 9.09
N VAL A 226 20.04 -12.95 9.33
CA VAL A 226 19.04 -11.98 9.80
C VAL A 226 18.92 -12.06 11.31
N LEU A 227 18.98 -10.89 11.95
CA LEU A 227 18.69 -10.70 13.37
C LEU A 227 17.30 -10.10 13.50
N GLY A 228 16.37 -10.84 14.10
CA GLY A 228 14.98 -10.40 14.07
C GLY A 228 14.03 -11.19 14.96
N ARG A 229 12.74 -11.08 14.64
CA ARG A 229 11.61 -11.73 15.32
C ARG A 229 10.59 -12.21 14.33
N HIS A 230 9.65 -13.03 14.80
CA HIS A 230 8.39 -13.19 14.09
C HIS A 230 7.50 -11.97 14.34
N VAL A 231 7.10 -11.31 13.27
CA VAL A 231 6.26 -10.12 13.28
C VAL A 231 4.93 -10.47 12.61
N MET A 232 3.85 -9.97 13.18
CA MET A 232 2.51 -10.02 12.62
C MET A 232 2.00 -8.59 12.50
N TYR A 233 1.69 -8.15 11.29
CA TYR A 233 1.14 -6.81 11.07
C TYR A 233 -0.39 -6.80 11.05
N CYS A 234 -0.99 -7.82 10.49
CA CYS A 234 -2.43 -7.85 10.26
C CYS A 234 -3.12 -9.10 10.83
N CYS A 235 -2.62 -10.29 10.56
CA CYS A 235 -3.25 -11.54 11.00
C CYS A 235 -2.24 -12.69 11.07
N ALA A 236 -2.68 -13.85 11.57
CA ALA A 236 -1.80 -15.04 11.70
C ALA A 236 -1.20 -15.51 10.37
N ALA A 237 -1.82 -15.19 9.23
CA ALA A 237 -1.33 -15.58 7.91
C ALA A 237 -0.10 -14.77 7.44
N ASP A 238 0.12 -13.58 8.01
CA ASP A 238 1.28 -12.74 7.66
C ASP A 238 2.44 -12.84 8.65
N ILE A 239 2.35 -13.78 9.60
CA ILE A 239 3.46 -14.02 10.52
C ILE A 239 4.68 -14.49 9.74
N ALA A 240 5.73 -13.67 9.76
CA ALA A 240 7.01 -13.98 9.14
C ALA A 240 8.17 -13.56 10.03
N PHE A 241 9.32 -14.27 9.88
CA PHE A 241 10.54 -13.85 10.52
C PHE A 241 11.09 -12.61 9.79
N LYS A 242 11.16 -11.49 10.47
CA LYS A 242 11.56 -10.18 9.94
C LYS A 242 12.62 -9.56 10.81
N GLY A 243 13.60 -8.86 10.20
CA GLY A 243 14.66 -8.20 10.93
C GLY A 243 15.67 -7.52 10.03
N ILE A 244 16.81 -7.19 10.61
CA ILE A 244 17.94 -6.56 9.94
C ILE A 244 18.98 -7.60 9.52
N MET A 245 19.64 -7.39 8.39
CA MET A 245 20.74 -8.24 7.96
C MET A 245 22.01 -7.89 8.74
N CYS A 246 22.59 -8.86 9.41
CA CYS A 246 23.86 -8.69 10.11
C CYS A 246 25.01 -8.86 9.11
N ILE A 247 25.78 -7.79 8.88
CA ILE A 247 26.92 -7.78 7.97
C ILE A 247 28.18 -8.28 8.68
N GLU A 248 28.39 -7.83 9.93
CA GLU A 248 29.58 -8.17 10.74
C GLU A 248 29.17 -8.63 12.14
N GLY A 249 29.98 -9.46 12.78
CA GLY A 249 29.78 -9.90 14.17
C GLY A 249 28.84 -11.07 14.35
N LEU A 250 28.33 -11.66 13.27
CA LEU A 250 27.36 -12.76 13.33
C LEU A 250 27.87 -13.99 14.09
N GLU A 251 29.19 -14.23 14.09
CA GLU A 251 29.85 -15.32 14.81
C GLU A 251 29.77 -15.18 16.33
N ARG A 252 29.55 -13.97 16.84
CA ARG A 252 29.40 -13.65 18.27
C ARG A 252 28.01 -13.91 18.79
N ILE A 253 27.05 -14.15 17.88
CA ILE A 253 25.62 -14.23 18.17
C ILE A 253 25.21 -15.69 18.29
N PRO A 254 24.72 -16.16 19.46
CA PRO A 254 24.29 -17.53 19.64
C PRO A 254 23.07 -17.84 18.75
N ALA A 255 23.09 -19.03 18.13
CA ALA A 255 21.93 -19.52 17.43
C ALA A 255 20.83 -19.87 18.44
N SER A 256 19.56 -19.54 18.13
CA SER A 256 18.36 -19.96 18.85
C SER A 256 18.07 -19.35 20.23
N GLN A 257 18.86 -18.42 20.74
CA GLN A 257 18.55 -17.70 21.98
C GLN A 257 18.06 -16.26 21.71
N TRP A 258 17.30 -15.72 22.65
CA TRP A 258 16.99 -14.29 22.70
C TRP A 258 18.18 -13.53 23.30
N PHE A 259 18.50 -12.40 22.70
CA PHE A 259 19.55 -11.51 23.16
C PHE A 259 19.22 -10.08 22.78
N THR A 260 19.76 -9.13 23.50
CA THR A 260 19.75 -7.73 23.08
C THR A 260 21.00 -7.47 22.26
N VAL A 261 20.84 -6.95 21.06
CA VAL A 261 21.94 -6.55 20.20
C VAL A 261 22.05 -5.02 20.23
N GLU A 262 23.27 -4.55 20.28
CA GLU A 262 23.66 -3.19 19.94
C GLU A 262 24.06 -3.22 18.47
N ALA A 263 23.27 -2.57 17.63
CA ALA A 263 23.48 -2.53 16.18
C ALA A 263 23.63 -1.09 15.70
N ILE A 264 24.62 -0.86 14.85
CA ILE A 264 24.76 0.37 14.07
C ILE A 264 24.10 0.12 12.72
N ILE A 265 23.14 0.96 12.36
CA ILE A 265 22.36 0.86 11.13
C ILE A 265 22.87 1.84 10.07
#